data_a9b944437305679f6d2e6290ffc2b6c8
#
_entry.id   a9b944437305679f6d2e6290ffc2b6c8
#
_cell.length_a   1.000
_cell.length_b   1.000
_cell.length_c   1.000
_cell.angle_alpha   90.00
_cell.angle_beta   90.00
_cell.angle_gamma   90.00
#
_symmetry.space_group_name_H-M   'P 1'
#
loop_
_entity.id
_entity.type
_entity.pdbx_description
1 polymer ?
#
loop_
_entity_poly.entity_id
_entity_poly.type
_entity_poly.pdbx_seq_one_letter_code
_entity_poly.pdbx_strand_id
1 'polypeptide(L)'
;MKKIDWKAIAPYIVIPLIFVLCISIYATMGDTQRDKKQYYEIVDLFEDNEVSEYTLNLASGSLEYKLFGDDDTTYKYTVPNVSMFVDDIHDSVVEYNKQNPDNQIKMDYKSGNSGSWLISLLPTVVIMIVLTVIMLLMFRKMNQSFQNENNRTLSFGKAR
;
A
#
# COMPACT_ATOMS: atom_id res chain seq x y z
N MET A 1 -34.49 -17.34 -28.05
CA MET A 1 -33.51 -16.51 -27.37
C MET A 1 -33.15 -17.20 -26.06
N LYS A 2 -31.88 -17.65 -25.89
CA LYS A 2 -31.41 -18.24 -24.61
C LYS A 2 -31.38 -17.14 -23.55
N LYS A 3 -32.15 -17.32 -22.47
CA LYS A 3 -32.08 -16.43 -21.30
C LYS A 3 -30.69 -16.48 -20.76
N ILE A 4 -30.03 -15.33 -20.70
CA ILE A 4 -28.70 -15.16 -20.12
C ILE A 4 -28.82 -15.46 -18.61
N ASP A 5 -28.11 -16.48 -18.14
CA ASP A 5 -28.12 -16.84 -16.72
C ASP A 5 -27.19 -15.85 -15.95
N TRP A 6 -27.82 -14.79 -15.46
CA TRP A 6 -27.14 -13.73 -14.72
C TRP A 6 -26.37 -14.25 -13.52
N LYS A 7 -26.80 -15.34 -12.87
CA LYS A 7 -26.11 -15.96 -11.75
C LYS A 7 -24.79 -16.58 -12.14
N ALA A 8 -24.68 -17.04 -13.40
CA ALA A 8 -23.44 -17.60 -13.92
C ALA A 8 -22.44 -16.51 -14.37
N ILE A 9 -22.91 -15.32 -14.75
CA ILE A 9 -22.10 -14.23 -15.29
C ILE A 9 -21.69 -13.25 -14.20
N ALA A 10 -22.53 -13.07 -13.17
CA ALA A 10 -22.28 -12.14 -12.07
C ALA A 10 -20.86 -12.23 -11.46
N PRO A 11 -20.30 -13.40 -11.12
CA PRO A 11 -18.95 -13.47 -10.55
C PRO A 11 -17.86 -12.97 -11.50
N TYR A 12 -18.03 -13.12 -12.82
CA TYR A 12 -17.04 -12.66 -13.81
C TYR A 12 -17.03 -11.13 -13.96
N ILE A 13 -18.10 -10.45 -13.57
CA ILE A 13 -18.20 -8.99 -13.59
C ILE A 13 -17.79 -8.41 -12.24
N VAL A 14 -18.27 -9.02 -11.15
CA VAL A 14 -18.06 -8.53 -9.78
C VAL A 14 -16.60 -8.63 -9.37
N ILE A 15 -15.90 -9.71 -9.72
CA ILE A 15 -14.49 -9.92 -9.35
C ILE A 15 -13.58 -8.85 -9.96
N PRO A 16 -13.61 -8.57 -11.27
CA PRO A 16 -12.81 -7.48 -11.86
C PRO A 16 -13.19 -6.10 -11.30
N LEU A 17 -14.48 -5.87 -11.01
CA LEU A 17 -14.95 -4.60 -10.45
C LEU A 17 -14.36 -4.38 -9.05
N ILE A 18 -14.37 -5.40 -8.19
CA ILE A 18 -13.74 -5.33 -6.85
C ILE A 18 -12.23 -5.09 -7.00
N PHE A 19 -11.58 -5.73 -7.97
CA PHE A 19 -10.15 -5.56 -8.21
C PHE A 19 -9.80 -4.12 -8.62
N VAL A 20 -10.57 -3.54 -9.55
CA VAL A 20 -10.40 -2.13 -9.96
C VAL A 20 -10.66 -1.20 -8.77
N LEU A 21 -11.66 -1.48 -7.94
CA LEU A 21 -11.99 -0.69 -6.77
C LEU A 21 -10.86 -0.76 -5.71
N CYS A 22 -10.28 -1.93 -5.48
CA CYS A 22 -9.12 -2.10 -4.60
C CYS A 22 -7.88 -1.34 -5.11
N ILE A 23 -7.60 -1.39 -6.43
CA ILE A 23 -6.51 -0.61 -7.05
C ILE A 23 -6.76 0.88 -6.89
N SER A 24 -7.99 1.35 -7.11
CA SER A 24 -8.35 2.77 -6.97
C SER A 24 -8.17 3.26 -5.53
N ILE A 25 -8.60 2.46 -4.54
CA ILE A 25 -8.39 2.76 -3.12
C ILE A 25 -6.90 2.79 -2.79
N TYR A 26 -6.13 1.82 -3.29
CA TYR A 26 -4.68 1.78 -3.08
C TYR A 26 -3.97 2.98 -3.71
N ALA A 27 -4.37 3.38 -4.91
CA ALA A 27 -3.82 4.55 -5.58
C ALA A 27 -4.14 5.86 -4.83
N THR A 28 -5.36 5.99 -4.29
CA THR A 28 -5.74 7.19 -3.51
C THR A 28 -5.13 7.22 -2.11
N MET A 29 -4.89 6.06 -1.48
CA MET A 29 -4.18 6.01 -0.20
C MET A 29 -2.67 6.29 -0.34
N GLY A 30 -2.11 6.16 -1.55
CA GLY A 30 -0.71 6.49 -1.84
C GLY A 30 -0.44 7.98 -2.06
N ASP A 31 -1.49 8.79 -2.19
CA ASP A 31 -1.39 10.22 -2.52
C ASP A 31 -1.56 11.13 -1.29
N THR A 32 -1.10 10.69 -0.13
CA THR A 32 -0.69 11.66 0.91
C THR A 32 0.44 12.44 0.27
N GLN A 33 0.30 13.75 0.12
CA GLN A 33 1.22 14.64 -0.57
C GLN A 33 2.66 14.25 -0.26
N ARG A 34 3.24 13.42 -1.14
CA ARG A 34 4.69 13.24 -1.15
C ARG A 34 5.22 14.58 -1.57
N ASP A 35 5.80 15.27 -0.62
CA ASP A 35 6.50 16.49 -0.89
C ASP A 35 7.48 16.20 -2.02
N LYS A 36 7.32 16.87 -3.16
CA LYS A 36 8.23 16.69 -4.31
C LYS A 36 9.56 17.38 -4.07
N LYS A 37 9.80 17.83 -2.81
CA LYS A 37 11.05 18.48 -2.41
C LYS A 37 12.23 17.55 -2.63
N GLN A 38 13.33 18.14 -3.03
CA GLN A 38 14.59 17.43 -3.17
C GLN A 38 15.25 17.27 -1.77
N TYR A 39 16.20 16.36 -1.65
CA TYR A 39 16.84 16.05 -0.38
C TYR A 39 17.42 17.28 0.30
N TYR A 40 18.14 18.14 -0.44
CA TYR A 40 18.73 19.34 0.09
C TYR A 40 17.68 20.33 0.62
N GLU A 41 16.52 20.45 -0.05
CA GLU A 41 15.43 21.33 0.41
C GLU A 41 14.82 20.87 1.73
N ILE A 42 14.89 19.57 2.01
CA ILE A 42 14.45 19.03 3.30
C ILE A 42 15.51 19.35 4.37
N VAL A 43 16.80 19.20 4.06
CA VAL A 43 17.88 19.55 4.99
C VAL A 43 17.86 21.06 5.31
N ASP A 44 17.67 21.91 4.30
CA ASP A 44 17.55 23.37 4.45
C ASP A 44 16.43 23.75 5.45
N LEU A 45 15.30 23.07 5.46
CA LEU A 45 14.22 23.33 6.44
C LEU A 45 14.67 23.12 7.90
N PHE A 46 15.59 22.17 8.14
CA PHE A 46 16.13 21.95 9.47
C PHE A 46 17.24 22.98 9.79
N GLU A 47 18.06 23.34 8.81
CA GLU A 47 19.10 24.37 8.98
C GLU A 47 18.51 25.76 9.20
N ASP A 48 17.41 26.08 8.49
CA ASP A 48 16.66 27.32 8.64
C ASP A 48 15.74 27.35 9.87
N ASN A 49 15.71 26.24 10.64
CA ASN A 49 14.91 26.10 11.86
C ASN A 49 13.39 26.28 11.62
N GLU A 50 12.89 25.85 10.48
CA GLU A 50 11.47 25.91 10.14
C GLU A 50 10.67 24.70 10.69
N VAL A 51 11.35 23.61 11.05
CA VAL A 51 10.72 22.38 11.54
C VAL A 51 10.43 22.46 13.04
N SER A 52 9.16 22.21 13.42
CA SER A 52 8.72 22.21 14.83
C SER A 52 8.73 20.81 15.46
N GLU A 53 8.39 19.79 14.67
CA GLU A 53 8.32 18.40 15.10
C GLU A 53 8.67 17.48 13.96
N TYR A 54 9.38 16.38 14.22
CA TYR A 54 9.57 15.34 13.23
C TYR A 54 9.61 13.94 13.84
N THR A 55 9.19 12.97 13.05
CA THR A 55 9.27 11.54 13.34
C THR A 55 9.97 10.84 12.18
N LEU A 56 11.09 10.18 12.45
CA LEU A 56 11.85 9.44 11.45
C LEU A 56 11.78 7.93 11.72
N ASN A 57 11.30 7.18 10.71
CA ASN A 57 11.35 5.73 10.75
C ASN A 57 12.70 5.24 10.24
N LEU A 58 13.50 4.67 11.14
CA LEU A 58 14.87 4.23 10.85
C LEU A 58 14.96 3.04 9.89
N ALA A 59 13.89 2.24 9.75
CA ALA A 59 13.87 1.09 8.87
C ALA A 59 13.41 1.44 7.45
N SER A 60 12.45 2.34 7.31
CA SER A 60 11.86 2.69 6.01
C SER A 60 12.36 4.00 5.44
N GLY A 61 13.04 4.83 6.23
CA GLY A 61 13.40 6.20 5.86
C GLY A 61 12.20 7.15 5.79
N SER A 62 11.03 6.74 6.26
CA SER A 62 9.85 7.60 6.26
C SER A 62 10.01 8.71 7.30
N LEU A 63 10.08 9.94 6.83
CA LEU A 63 10.12 11.16 7.62
C LEU A 63 8.74 11.80 7.59
N GLU A 64 8.16 12.04 8.75
CA GLU A 64 6.97 12.86 8.96
C GLU A 64 7.40 14.10 9.74
N TYR A 65 7.06 15.31 9.27
CA TYR A 65 7.48 16.54 9.92
C TYR A 65 6.38 17.61 9.86
N LYS A 66 6.46 18.56 10.79
CA LYS A 66 5.61 19.75 10.85
C LYS A 66 6.47 20.99 10.88
N LEU A 67 5.94 22.09 10.37
CA LEU A 67 6.60 23.39 10.35
C LEU A 67 6.10 24.27 11.49
N PHE A 68 6.92 25.18 11.98
CA PHE A 68 6.47 26.22 12.90
C PHE A 68 5.40 27.10 12.24
N GLY A 69 4.29 27.28 12.92
CA GLY A 69 3.15 28.07 12.41
C GLY A 69 2.16 27.29 11.54
N ASP A 70 2.43 26.01 11.25
CA ASP A 70 1.51 25.10 10.53
C ASP A 70 1.41 23.77 11.27
N ASP A 71 0.85 23.80 12.48
CA ASP A 71 0.72 22.63 13.35
C ASP A 71 -0.31 21.60 12.84
N ASP A 72 -1.22 22.03 11.97
CA ASP A 72 -2.30 21.18 11.46
C ASP A 72 -1.85 20.30 10.29
N THR A 73 -0.80 20.72 9.56
CA THR A 73 -0.32 20.01 8.38
C THR A 73 0.87 19.10 8.71
N THR A 74 0.76 17.82 8.41
CA THR A 74 1.89 16.87 8.50
C THR A 74 2.42 16.58 7.10
N TYR A 75 3.67 16.94 6.88
CA TYR A 75 4.40 16.67 5.66
C TYR A 75 5.07 15.31 5.71
N LYS A 76 5.23 14.65 4.55
CA LYS A 76 5.86 13.34 4.46
C LYS A 76 6.93 13.33 3.38
N TYR A 77 8.10 12.83 3.75
CA TYR A 77 9.22 12.63 2.85
C TYR A 77 9.83 11.25 3.06
N THR A 78 10.46 10.69 2.04
CA THR A 78 11.23 9.45 2.20
C THR A 78 12.71 9.75 2.05
N VAL A 79 13.43 9.65 3.14
CA VAL A 79 14.87 9.88 3.21
C VAL A 79 15.61 8.75 2.51
N PRO A 80 16.46 9.04 1.51
CA PRO A 80 17.18 8.00 0.76
C PRO A 80 18.24 7.28 1.59
N ASN A 81 18.86 7.98 2.55
CA ASN A 81 19.84 7.42 3.47
C ASN A 81 19.63 8.01 4.88
N VAL A 82 19.13 7.18 5.78
CA VAL A 82 18.75 7.59 7.14
C VAL A 82 19.97 8.07 7.95
N SER A 83 21.12 7.37 7.86
CA SER A 83 22.32 7.75 8.63
C SER A 83 22.85 9.11 8.18
N MET A 84 22.97 9.31 6.86
CA MET A 84 23.41 10.57 6.30
C MET A 84 22.48 11.72 6.69
N PHE A 85 21.17 11.51 6.62
CA PHE A 85 20.18 12.52 6.98
C PHE A 85 20.28 12.92 8.47
N VAL A 86 20.41 11.93 9.36
CA VAL A 86 20.55 12.20 10.79
C VAL A 86 21.84 13.00 11.05
N ASP A 87 22.95 12.65 10.38
CA ASP A 87 24.22 13.37 10.51
C ASP A 87 24.08 14.82 9.98
N ASP A 88 23.42 15.03 8.84
CA ASP A 88 23.25 16.35 8.22
C ASP A 88 22.42 17.31 9.10
N ILE A 89 21.35 16.82 9.75
CA ILE A 89 20.47 17.68 10.56
C ILE A 89 20.87 17.77 12.05
N HIS A 90 21.75 16.89 12.52
CA HIS A 90 22.05 16.75 13.95
C HIS A 90 22.50 18.06 14.61
N ASP A 91 23.47 18.71 14.02
CA ASP A 91 24.08 19.90 14.61
C ASP A 91 23.07 21.06 14.66
N SER A 92 22.29 21.26 13.61
CA SER A 92 21.26 22.31 13.53
C SER A 92 20.19 22.11 14.60
N VAL A 93 19.66 20.88 14.74
CA VAL A 93 18.63 20.56 15.73
C VAL A 93 19.17 20.71 17.17
N VAL A 94 20.38 20.25 17.43
CA VAL A 94 20.99 20.33 18.77
C VAL A 94 21.29 21.79 19.14
N GLU A 95 21.81 22.59 18.21
CA GLU A 95 22.10 24.00 18.45
C GLU A 95 20.81 24.79 18.68
N TYR A 96 19.78 24.59 17.84
CA TYR A 96 18.48 25.26 18.03
C TYR A 96 17.86 24.92 19.39
N ASN A 97 17.86 23.65 19.78
CA ASN A 97 17.27 23.19 21.04
C ASN A 97 18.02 23.73 22.27
N LYS A 98 19.34 23.97 22.17
CA LYS A 98 20.10 24.62 23.22
C LYS A 98 19.77 26.11 23.36
N GLN A 99 19.55 26.79 22.24
CA GLN A 99 19.23 28.22 22.22
C GLN A 99 17.78 28.49 22.59
N ASN A 100 16.87 27.55 22.37
CA ASN A 100 15.43 27.68 22.57
C ASN A 100 14.86 26.59 23.52
N PRO A 101 15.19 26.62 24.83
CA PRO A 101 14.79 25.54 25.76
C PRO A 101 13.26 25.42 25.93
N ASP A 102 12.52 26.52 25.74
CA ASP A 102 11.06 26.56 25.88
C ASP A 102 10.31 26.19 24.57
N ASN A 103 11.01 26.18 23.43
CA ASN A 103 10.43 25.90 22.12
C ASN A 103 11.33 24.98 21.30
N GLN A 104 11.61 23.79 21.83
CA GLN A 104 12.48 22.82 21.21
C GLN A 104 11.82 22.11 20.02
N ILE A 105 12.61 21.79 19.02
CA ILE A 105 12.21 20.85 17.95
C ILE A 105 12.00 19.48 18.60
N LYS A 106 10.77 18.96 18.47
CA LYS A 106 10.42 17.64 19.00
C LYS A 106 10.86 16.57 18.02
N MET A 107 11.65 15.62 18.49
CA MET A 107 12.16 14.53 17.67
C MET A 107 11.71 13.18 18.20
N ASP A 108 11.26 12.30 17.29
CA ASP A 108 10.94 10.92 17.59
C ASP A 108 11.55 9.98 16.53
N TYR A 109 12.17 8.90 16.99
CA TYR A 109 12.75 7.88 16.14
C TYR A 109 12.00 6.56 16.30
N LYS A 110 11.31 6.15 15.25
CA LYS A 110 10.64 4.84 15.21
C LYS A 110 11.60 3.79 14.69
N SER A 111 11.93 2.82 15.51
CA SER A 111 12.72 1.67 15.11
C SER A 111 11.78 0.55 14.62
N GLY A 112 11.94 0.17 13.37
CA GLY A 112 11.35 -1.04 12.86
C GLY A 112 9.96 -0.90 12.24
N ASN A 113 9.66 -1.94 11.55
CA ASN A 113 8.52 -2.07 10.68
C ASN A 113 7.42 -2.86 11.40
N SER A 114 6.81 -2.28 12.41
CA SER A 114 5.68 -2.94 13.05
C SER A 114 4.46 -2.92 12.11
N GLY A 115 4.36 -3.93 11.24
CA GLY A 115 3.16 -4.23 10.49
C GLY A 115 3.07 -3.74 9.05
N SER A 116 3.95 -2.88 8.57
CA SER A 116 3.87 -2.39 7.17
C SER A 116 4.17 -3.48 6.14
N TRP A 117 4.92 -4.53 6.50
CA TRP A 117 5.13 -5.70 5.65
C TRP A 117 3.81 -6.47 5.38
N LEU A 118 2.90 -6.50 6.37
CA LEU A 118 1.56 -7.08 6.19
C LEU A 118 0.74 -6.28 5.18
N ILE A 119 0.85 -4.96 5.21
CA ILE A 119 0.14 -4.08 4.26
C ILE A 119 0.71 -4.28 2.84
N SER A 120 2.02 -4.44 2.70
CA SER A 120 2.64 -4.70 1.39
C SER A 120 2.32 -6.08 0.82
N LEU A 121 1.97 -7.07 1.67
CA LEU A 121 1.49 -8.38 1.24
C LEU A 121 0.01 -8.40 0.83
N LEU A 122 -0.78 -7.41 1.26
CA LEU A 122 -2.22 -7.39 1.04
C LEU A 122 -2.61 -7.48 -0.45
N PRO A 123 -1.98 -6.76 -1.39
CA PRO A 123 -2.26 -6.91 -2.82
C PRO A 123 -1.99 -8.33 -3.32
N THR A 124 -0.91 -8.96 -2.88
CA THR A 124 -0.53 -10.32 -3.28
C THR A 124 -1.53 -11.35 -2.78
N VAL A 125 -1.99 -11.21 -1.53
CA VAL A 125 -3.02 -12.08 -0.95
C VAL A 125 -4.34 -11.95 -1.69
N VAL A 126 -4.76 -10.73 -2.04
CA VAL A 126 -5.97 -10.50 -2.84
C VAL A 126 -5.87 -11.18 -4.21
N ILE A 127 -4.74 -11.04 -4.91
CA ILE A 127 -4.51 -11.70 -6.20
C ILE A 127 -4.58 -13.23 -6.06
N MET A 128 -3.97 -13.80 -5.03
CA MET A 128 -4.02 -15.24 -4.77
C MET A 128 -5.45 -15.74 -4.53
N ILE A 129 -6.26 -15.00 -3.76
CA ILE A 129 -7.67 -15.35 -3.53
C ILE A 129 -8.44 -15.33 -4.84
N VAL A 130 -8.28 -14.29 -5.66
CA VAL A 130 -8.94 -14.16 -6.97
C VAL A 130 -8.56 -15.31 -7.89
N LEU A 131 -7.27 -15.64 -8.01
CA LEU A 131 -6.79 -16.77 -8.82
C LEU A 131 -7.35 -18.10 -8.31
N THR A 132 -7.40 -18.31 -7.01
CA THR A 132 -7.98 -19.52 -6.41
C THR A 132 -9.46 -19.66 -6.76
N VAL A 133 -10.24 -18.58 -6.68
CA VAL A 133 -11.66 -18.59 -7.05
C VAL A 133 -11.84 -18.90 -8.53
N ILE A 134 -11.04 -18.29 -9.41
CA ILE A 134 -11.09 -18.56 -10.86
C ILE A 134 -10.78 -20.03 -11.13
N MET A 135 -9.74 -20.55 -10.50
CA MET A 135 -9.34 -21.95 -10.64
C MET A 135 -10.46 -22.93 -10.19
N LEU A 136 -11.09 -22.66 -9.04
CA LEU A 136 -12.22 -23.47 -8.56
C LEU A 136 -13.42 -23.43 -9.53
N LEU A 137 -13.72 -22.27 -10.11
CA LEU A 137 -14.79 -22.13 -11.12
C LEU A 137 -14.44 -22.90 -12.41
N MET A 138 -13.20 -22.88 -12.84
CA MET A 138 -12.73 -23.65 -13.99
C MET A 138 -12.83 -25.16 -13.73
N PHE A 139 -12.40 -25.64 -12.57
CA PHE A 139 -12.53 -27.06 -12.21
C PHE A 139 -13.98 -27.52 -12.15
N ARG A 140 -14.89 -26.70 -11.62
CA ARG A 140 -16.34 -26.99 -11.63
C ARG A 140 -16.87 -27.16 -13.05
N LYS A 141 -16.47 -26.29 -13.98
CA LYS A 141 -16.89 -26.36 -15.40
C LYS A 141 -16.31 -27.59 -16.09
N MET A 142 -15.04 -27.91 -15.83
CA MET A 142 -14.38 -29.10 -16.39
C MET A 142 -15.05 -30.39 -15.92
N ASN A 143 -15.34 -30.53 -14.64
CA ASN A 143 -16.02 -31.70 -14.10
C ASN A 143 -17.42 -31.91 -14.69
N GLN A 144 -18.17 -30.84 -14.95
CA GLN A 144 -19.45 -30.93 -15.63
C GLN A 144 -19.31 -31.39 -17.08
N SER A 145 -18.25 -30.99 -17.78
CA SER A 145 -17.99 -31.41 -19.15
C SER A 145 -17.62 -32.89 -19.22
N PHE A 146 -16.78 -33.38 -18.32
CA PHE A 146 -16.39 -34.79 -18.24
C PHE A 146 -17.54 -35.72 -17.88
N GLN A 147 -18.46 -35.31 -17.01
CA GLN A 147 -19.67 -36.10 -16.69
C GLN A 147 -20.64 -36.18 -17.88
N ASN A 148 -20.75 -35.13 -18.68
CA ASN A 148 -21.61 -35.10 -19.86
C ASN A 148 -21.04 -35.97 -21.01
N GLU A 149 -19.74 -36.04 -21.19
CA GLU A 149 -19.10 -36.92 -22.19
C GLU A 149 -19.18 -38.40 -21.78
N ASN A 150 -18.95 -38.73 -20.51
CA ASN A 150 -19.10 -40.11 -20.03
C ASN A 150 -20.52 -40.63 -20.14
N ASN A 151 -21.55 -39.80 -19.92
CA ASN A 151 -22.96 -40.20 -20.14
C ASN A 151 -23.29 -40.40 -21.64
N ARG A 152 -22.63 -39.69 -22.56
CA ARG A 152 -22.82 -39.88 -24.01
C ARG A 152 -22.12 -41.18 -24.49
N THR A 153 -20.94 -41.48 -24.03
CA THR A 153 -20.23 -42.70 -24.41
C THR A 153 -20.92 -43.97 -23.87
N LEU A 154 -21.53 -43.91 -22.68
CA LEU A 154 -22.31 -45.03 -22.15
C LEU A 154 -23.67 -45.24 -22.85
N SER A 155 -24.21 -44.20 -23.53
CA SER A 155 -25.44 -44.33 -24.31
C SER A 155 -25.22 -44.99 -25.67
N PHE A 156 -24.02 -44.98 -26.25
CA PHE A 156 -23.71 -45.67 -27.50
C PHE A 156 -23.62 -47.20 -27.38
N GLY A 157 -23.49 -47.72 -26.15
CA GLY A 157 -23.44 -49.18 -25.89
C GLY A 157 -24.83 -49.81 -25.75
N LYS A 158 -25.94 -49.10 -25.90
CA LYS A 158 -27.32 -49.63 -25.83
C LYS A 158 -28.06 -49.60 -27.14
N ALA A 159 -27.37 -49.68 -28.26
CA ALA A 159 -28.02 -49.94 -29.55
C ALA A 159 -28.27 -51.46 -29.68
N ARG A 160 -29.51 -51.80 -29.63
CA ARG A 160 -30.01 -53.11 -30.00
C ARG A 160 -30.47 -53.07 -31.43
#